data_a97b9c67458e0e7e9888b4ed5c7c4a6e
#
_entry.id   a97b9c67458e0e7e9888b4ed5c7c4a6e
#
_cell.length_a   1.000
_cell.length_b   1.000
_cell.length_c   1.000
_cell.angle_alpha   90.00
_cell.angle_beta   90.00
_cell.angle_gamma   90.00
#
_symmetry.space_group_name_H-M   'P 1'
#
loop_
_entity.id
_entity.type
_entity.pdbx_description
1 polymer ?
#
loop_
_entity_poly.entity_id
_entity_poly.type
_entity_poly.pdbx_seq_one_letter_code
_entity_poly.pdbx_strand_id
1 'polypeptide(L)'
;MSRTTSRTPAARRVVASTVAGAAIVGSATAAVAAQKDITVDVNGETTNVSTFSGDVNKALEAAGVQVSDKDVVYPAPGEKLANGDTVTVRTAKPVAVVVDGVAQELTSTAATVGDLMDEAGLAANAATDVDRDQPVTEGLNVDVTTPKIVAINDGGNVTYTSAAAKTVGDLLAERGVTFDSNDRLNVALDAPVTPNMQITLDRVELLKDREIMDVKAPAEYVDDPELEEGTEEVRKEEVLGEKQVVRHTVVVNGVPEETFIASAHETKEARPAVIHRGTKKAAKSEQGNTGAAAPSVAGGSVWDTIAQCESGGNWAIDTGNGFQAVSYTHL
;
A
#
# COMPACT_ATOMS: atom_id res chain seq x y z
N MET A 1 2.15 47.70 -19.50
CA MET A 1 3.58 47.84 -19.88
C MET A 1 4.21 46.45 -19.82
N SER A 2 4.15 45.77 -20.95
CA SER A 2 4.71 44.42 -21.12
C SER A 2 6.14 44.52 -21.58
N ARG A 3 7.08 43.93 -20.89
CA ARG A 3 8.46 43.76 -21.37
C ARG A 3 8.63 42.31 -21.83
N THR A 4 8.62 42.14 -23.13
CA THR A 4 9.01 40.94 -23.84
C THR A 4 10.53 40.84 -23.86
N THR A 5 11.10 39.87 -23.16
CA THR A 5 12.53 39.53 -23.28
C THR A 5 12.68 38.45 -24.35
N SER A 6 13.17 38.85 -25.50
CA SER A 6 13.59 37.97 -26.59
C SER A 6 14.86 37.21 -26.19
N ARG A 7 14.77 35.90 -26.05
CA ARG A 7 15.94 35.01 -26.00
C ARG A 7 16.45 34.77 -27.44
N THR A 8 17.61 35.25 -27.74
CA THR A 8 18.37 34.93 -28.96
C THR A 8 18.83 33.47 -28.90
N PRO A 9 18.64 32.67 -29.96
CA PRO A 9 19.22 31.32 -30.01
C PRO A 9 20.72 31.41 -30.24
N ALA A 10 21.50 30.69 -29.44
CA ALA A 10 22.94 30.52 -29.61
C ALA A 10 23.22 29.88 -30.98
N ALA A 11 23.90 30.58 -31.82
CA ALA A 11 24.32 30.11 -33.14
C ALA A 11 25.35 28.97 -32.96
N ARG A 12 24.96 27.77 -33.37
CA ARG A 12 25.87 26.66 -33.60
C ARG A 12 26.84 27.08 -34.67
N ARG A 13 28.10 27.29 -34.30
CA ARG A 13 29.18 27.41 -35.27
C ARG A 13 29.50 26.03 -35.82
N VAL A 14 28.93 25.72 -36.97
CA VAL A 14 29.42 24.63 -37.82
C VAL A 14 30.74 25.13 -38.42
N VAL A 15 31.82 24.55 -37.97
CA VAL A 15 33.12 24.75 -38.62
C VAL A 15 33.12 23.82 -39.85
N ALA A 16 32.68 24.37 -40.97
CA ALA A 16 32.87 23.73 -42.27
C ALA A 16 34.32 23.98 -42.67
N SER A 17 35.18 22.99 -42.49
CA SER A 17 36.53 22.98 -43.08
C SER A 17 36.40 22.63 -44.56
N THR A 18 36.40 23.67 -45.38
CA THR A 18 36.58 23.51 -46.83
C THR A 18 38.02 23.10 -47.10
N VAL A 19 38.23 21.84 -47.48
CA VAL A 19 39.51 21.38 -48.04
C VAL A 19 39.62 21.91 -49.47
N ALA A 20 40.42 22.93 -49.67
CA ALA A 20 40.83 23.40 -50.99
C ALA A 20 41.89 22.43 -51.54
N GLY A 21 41.47 21.57 -52.46
CA GLY A 21 42.40 20.72 -53.23
C GLY A 21 43.31 21.58 -54.17
N ALA A 22 44.59 21.69 -53.87
CA ALA A 22 45.59 22.18 -54.80
C ALA A 22 46.07 21.02 -55.69
N ALA A 23 45.62 21.00 -56.94
CA ALA A 23 46.18 20.14 -57.98
C ALA A 23 47.53 20.67 -58.39
N ILE A 24 48.60 19.98 -58.06
CA ILE A 24 49.97 20.25 -58.65
C ILE A 24 50.18 19.17 -59.73
N VAL A 25 50.11 19.62 -60.99
CA VAL A 25 50.53 18.79 -62.12
C VAL A 25 52.05 18.99 -62.27
N GLY A 26 52.84 18.01 -61.88
CA GLY A 26 54.27 17.93 -62.09
C GLY A 26 54.64 16.55 -62.56
N SER A 27 55.01 16.44 -63.86
CA SER A 27 55.50 15.23 -64.48
C SER A 27 56.91 14.89 -63.98
N ALA A 28 57.07 13.85 -63.16
CA ALA A 28 58.31 13.15 -62.89
C ALA A 28 58.02 11.70 -62.76
N THR A 29 58.61 10.87 -63.63
CA THR A 29 58.64 9.41 -63.52
C THR A 29 59.41 9.01 -62.29
N ALA A 30 58.80 9.07 -61.17
CA ALA A 30 59.23 8.38 -59.91
C ALA A 30 58.30 7.24 -59.64
N ALA A 31 58.85 6.15 -59.14
CA ALA A 31 58.08 4.99 -58.73
C ALA A 31 56.83 5.48 -58.00
N VAL A 32 55.64 5.23 -58.57
CA VAL A 32 54.35 5.61 -57.99
C VAL A 32 54.25 4.79 -56.75
N ALA A 33 54.70 5.32 -55.62
CA ALA A 33 54.29 4.82 -54.34
C ALA A 33 52.75 4.78 -54.36
N ALA A 34 52.16 3.61 -54.33
CA ALA A 34 50.72 3.49 -54.46
C ALA A 34 50.09 4.30 -53.37
N GLN A 35 49.34 5.35 -53.77
CA GLN A 35 48.53 6.12 -52.90
C GLN A 35 47.52 5.18 -52.26
N LYS A 36 47.37 5.26 -50.97
CA LYS A 36 46.41 4.47 -50.18
C LYS A 36 45.27 5.34 -49.77
N ASP A 37 44.07 4.90 -50.01
CA ASP A 37 42.85 5.51 -49.50
C ASP A 37 42.49 4.86 -48.17
N ILE A 38 42.48 5.64 -47.10
CA ILE A 38 42.24 5.18 -45.72
C ILE A 38 41.00 5.87 -45.21
N THR A 39 40.12 5.14 -44.55
CA THR A 39 39.00 5.71 -43.82
C THR A 39 39.41 5.95 -42.36
N VAL A 40 39.28 7.19 -41.87
CA VAL A 40 39.49 7.52 -40.47
C VAL A 40 38.12 7.74 -39.82
N ASP A 41 37.76 6.90 -38.85
CA ASP A 41 36.55 6.98 -38.04
C ASP A 41 36.89 7.56 -36.68
N VAL A 42 36.44 8.77 -36.41
CA VAL A 42 36.59 9.42 -35.12
C VAL A 42 35.23 9.47 -34.42
N ASN A 43 35.03 8.65 -33.39
CA ASN A 43 33.76 8.56 -32.63
C ASN A 43 32.52 8.30 -33.51
N GLY A 44 32.66 7.56 -34.62
CA GLY A 44 31.59 7.26 -35.57
C GLY A 44 31.50 8.26 -36.75
N GLU A 45 32.24 9.35 -36.71
CA GLU A 45 32.36 10.28 -37.87
C GLU A 45 33.51 9.82 -38.78
N THR A 46 33.19 9.49 -40.02
CA THR A 46 34.17 8.95 -40.96
C THR A 46 34.71 10.03 -41.93
N THR A 47 36.02 10.05 -42.09
CA THR A 47 36.72 10.92 -43.07
C THR A 47 37.63 10.04 -43.95
N ASN A 48 37.55 10.18 -45.27
CA ASN A 48 38.45 9.49 -46.19
C ASN A 48 39.69 10.35 -46.47
N VAL A 49 40.84 9.77 -46.27
CA VAL A 49 42.13 10.43 -46.55
C VAL A 49 42.96 9.58 -47.48
N SER A 50 43.68 10.25 -48.36
CA SER A 50 44.62 9.58 -49.25
C SER A 50 46.07 9.91 -48.81
N THR A 51 46.85 8.86 -48.54
CA THR A 51 48.22 8.98 -48.03
C THR A 51 49.17 8.07 -48.80
N PHE A 52 50.39 8.51 -48.93
CA PHE A 52 51.47 7.68 -49.49
C PHE A 52 52.16 6.85 -48.41
N SER A 53 51.94 7.17 -47.16
CA SER A 53 52.46 6.40 -46.02
C SER A 53 51.45 5.33 -45.58
N GLY A 54 51.93 4.13 -45.35
CA GLY A 54 51.11 3.08 -44.74
C GLY A 54 51.20 3.05 -43.23
N ASP A 55 51.36 4.18 -42.57
CA ASP A 55 51.50 4.30 -41.13
C ASP A 55 50.25 4.97 -40.53
N VAL A 56 49.73 4.42 -39.43
CA VAL A 56 48.51 4.94 -38.74
C VAL A 56 48.69 6.42 -38.35
N ASN A 57 49.87 6.81 -37.81
CA ASN A 57 50.08 8.20 -37.37
C ASN A 57 50.00 9.17 -38.57
N LYS A 58 50.50 8.76 -39.73
CA LYS A 58 50.43 9.60 -40.96
C LYS A 58 49.02 9.69 -41.54
N ALA A 59 48.22 8.64 -41.38
CA ALA A 59 46.80 8.69 -41.74
C ALA A 59 46.03 9.67 -40.83
N LEU A 60 46.29 9.66 -39.52
CA LEU A 60 45.69 10.56 -38.53
C LEU A 60 46.11 12.00 -38.77
N GLU A 61 47.41 12.25 -39.03
CA GLU A 61 47.94 13.55 -39.39
C GLU A 61 47.27 14.11 -40.66
N ALA A 62 47.12 13.26 -41.69
CA ALA A 62 46.44 13.63 -42.93
C ALA A 62 44.94 13.94 -42.75
N ALA A 63 44.30 13.27 -41.78
CA ALA A 63 42.92 13.54 -41.37
C ALA A 63 42.77 14.75 -40.47
N GLY A 64 43.90 15.36 -40.02
CA GLY A 64 43.89 16.47 -39.05
C GLY A 64 43.45 16.06 -37.65
N VAL A 65 43.54 14.75 -37.31
CA VAL A 65 43.14 14.21 -36.01
C VAL A 65 44.33 14.23 -35.06
N GLN A 66 44.14 14.91 -33.91
CA GLN A 66 45.10 14.89 -32.81
C GLN A 66 44.63 13.83 -31.80
N VAL A 67 45.51 12.98 -31.39
CA VAL A 67 45.25 11.86 -30.45
C VAL A 67 46.01 12.11 -29.16
N SER A 68 45.36 11.95 -28.03
CA SER A 68 45.95 12.00 -26.71
C SER A 68 46.34 10.60 -26.22
N ASP A 69 47.17 10.55 -25.18
CA ASP A 69 47.60 9.26 -24.56
C ASP A 69 46.44 8.43 -23.96
N LYS A 70 45.29 9.06 -23.76
CA LYS A 70 44.10 8.40 -23.21
C LYS A 70 43.14 7.89 -24.28
N ASP A 71 43.36 8.32 -25.57
CA ASP A 71 42.49 7.90 -26.66
C ASP A 71 42.82 6.47 -27.09
N VAL A 72 41.82 5.77 -27.58
CA VAL A 72 42.01 4.45 -28.16
C VAL A 72 42.07 4.55 -29.68
N VAL A 73 43.13 4.05 -30.26
CA VAL A 73 43.34 4.01 -31.72
C VAL A 73 43.52 2.57 -32.16
N TYR A 74 42.76 2.19 -33.16
CA TYR A 74 42.88 0.84 -33.79
C TYR A 74 42.88 0.97 -35.31
N PRO A 75 43.85 0.35 -36.03
CA PRO A 75 45.04 -0.34 -35.52
C PRO A 75 45.96 0.59 -34.70
N ALA A 76 46.88 -0.01 -33.94
CA ALA A 76 47.72 0.74 -33.01
C ALA A 76 48.62 1.74 -33.74
N PRO A 77 48.96 2.92 -33.12
CA PRO A 77 49.89 3.85 -33.69
C PRO A 77 51.23 3.17 -34.10
N GLY A 78 51.67 3.42 -35.32
CA GLY A 78 52.89 2.80 -35.90
C GLY A 78 52.63 1.46 -36.65
N GLU A 79 51.43 0.92 -36.60
CA GLU A 79 51.08 -0.21 -37.47
C GLU A 79 50.93 0.18 -38.92
N LYS A 80 51.10 -0.79 -39.81
CA LYS A 80 51.03 -0.58 -41.27
C LYS A 80 49.61 -0.77 -41.79
N LEU A 81 49.14 0.20 -42.55
CA LEU A 81 47.85 0.16 -43.21
C LEU A 81 47.96 -0.29 -44.65
N ALA A 82 46.99 -1.09 -45.09
CA ALA A 82 46.75 -1.44 -46.50
C ALA A 82 45.81 -0.38 -47.13
N ASN A 83 45.65 -0.42 -48.45
CA ASN A 83 44.65 0.40 -49.12
C ASN A 83 43.25 -0.06 -48.79
N GLY A 84 42.38 0.85 -48.39
CA GLY A 84 40.99 0.60 -47.96
C GLY A 84 40.84 0.29 -46.48
N ASP A 85 41.91 0.29 -45.68
CA ASP A 85 41.84 0.07 -44.26
C ASP A 85 41.13 1.23 -43.56
N THR A 86 40.53 0.91 -42.38
CA THR A 86 39.91 1.87 -41.51
C THR A 86 40.71 2.05 -40.22
N VAL A 87 41.00 3.29 -39.88
CA VAL A 87 41.58 3.67 -38.59
C VAL A 87 40.45 4.20 -37.70
N THR A 88 40.19 3.50 -36.60
CA THR A 88 39.17 3.90 -35.64
C THR A 88 39.80 4.63 -34.46
N VAL A 89 39.33 5.82 -34.16
CA VAL A 89 39.73 6.63 -33.00
C VAL A 89 38.54 6.82 -32.08
N ARG A 90 38.73 6.47 -30.82
CA ARG A 90 37.79 6.77 -29.77
C ARG A 90 38.46 7.72 -28.78
N THR A 91 37.95 8.95 -28.74
CA THR A 91 38.51 10.00 -27.87
C THR A 91 38.07 9.81 -26.45
N ALA A 92 38.99 9.97 -25.53
CA ALA A 92 38.72 9.94 -24.10
C ALA A 92 37.97 11.20 -23.65
N LYS A 93 36.78 11.02 -23.08
CA LYS A 93 35.89 12.12 -22.67
C LYS A 93 35.70 12.05 -21.15
N PRO A 94 35.81 13.18 -20.43
CA PRO A 94 35.38 13.25 -19.05
C PRO A 94 33.85 13.13 -18.98
N VAL A 95 33.36 12.20 -18.15
CA VAL A 95 31.96 11.95 -17.93
C VAL A 95 31.70 11.71 -16.43
N ALA A 96 30.46 11.93 -15.99
CA ALA A 96 30.02 11.61 -14.65
C ALA A 96 28.96 10.50 -14.69
N VAL A 97 29.12 9.46 -13.87
CA VAL A 97 28.12 8.42 -13.68
C VAL A 97 27.68 8.46 -12.24
N VAL A 98 26.40 8.68 -12.01
CA VAL A 98 25.80 8.71 -10.67
C VAL A 98 25.14 7.37 -10.41
N VAL A 99 25.77 6.51 -9.62
CA VAL A 99 25.26 5.18 -9.31
C VAL A 99 24.57 5.21 -7.97
N ASP A 100 23.26 4.96 -7.93
CA ASP A 100 22.43 5.00 -6.72
C ASP A 100 22.64 6.28 -5.89
N GLY A 101 22.81 7.43 -6.57
CA GLY A 101 23.03 8.73 -5.94
C GLY A 101 24.49 9.05 -5.61
N VAL A 102 25.43 8.13 -5.88
CA VAL A 102 26.88 8.37 -5.68
C VAL A 102 27.54 8.75 -7.01
N ALA A 103 28.00 9.99 -7.12
CA ALA A 103 28.68 10.47 -8.31
C ALA A 103 30.10 9.92 -8.42
N GLN A 104 30.45 9.46 -9.61
CA GLN A 104 31.79 9.02 -9.99
C GLN A 104 32.18 9.75 -11.27
N GLU A 105 33.29 10.50 -11.24
CA GLU A 105 33.89 11.11 -12.43
C GLU A 105 34.90 10.14 -13.03
N LEU A 106 34.78 9.89 -14.32
CA LEU A 106 35.67 9.00 -15.04
C LEU A 106 35.99 9.56 -16.43
N THR A 107 37.05 9.06 -17.02
CA THR A 107 37.37 9.33 -18.40
C THR A 107 37.07 8.09 -19.22
N SER A 108 36.16 8.19 -20.20
CA SER A 108 35.68 7.05 -20.98
C SER A 108 35.91 7.25 -22.46
N THR A 109 36.22 6.18 -23.17
CA THR A 109 36.29 6.11 -24.62
C THR A 109 35.07 5.46 -25.26
N ALA A 110 34.04 5.16 -24.44
CA ALA A 110 32.80 4.56 -24.89
C ALA A 110 32.11 5.37 -25.98
N ALA A 111 31.54 4.70 -26.95
CA ALA A 111 30.78 5.35 -28.02
C ALA A 111 29.38 5.69 -27.59
N THR A 112 28.73 4.78 -26.85
CA THR A 112 27.35 4.90 -26.37
C THR A 112 27.27 4.83 -24.84
N VAL A 113 26.14 5.26 -24.28
CA VAL A 113 25.85 5.11 -22.83
C VAL A 113 25.86 3.64 -22.43
N GLY A 114 25.40 2.74 -23.29
CA GLY A 114 25.47 1.30 -23.04
C GLY A 114 26.90 0.82 -22.85
N ASP A 115 27.81 1.21 -23.77
CA ASP A 115 29.23 0.87 -23.67
C ASP A 115 29.87 1.49 -22.42
N LEU A 116 29.47 2.70 -22.05
CA LEU A 116 29.93 3.40 -20.83
C LEU A 116 29.51 2.63 -19.58
N MET A 117 28.28 2.13 -19.55
CA MET A 117 27.78 1.32 -18.42
C MET A 117 28.54 -0.01 -18.31
N ASP A 118 28.84 -0.64 -19.43
CA ASP A 118 29.64 -1.87 -19.47
C ASP A 118 31.08 -1.62 -19.02
N GLU A 119 31.71 -0.50 -19.47
CA GLU A 119 33.04 -0.08 -19.03
C GLU A 119 33.08 0.21 -17.51
N ALA A 120 32.01 0.79 -16.97
CA ALA A 120 31.85 1.04 -15.53
C ALA A 120 31.52 -0.23 -14.73
N GLY A 121 31.37 -1.38 -15.37
CA GLY A 121 31.06 -2.67 -14.71
C GLY A 121 29.64 -2.74 -14.16
N LEU A 122 28.72 -1.97 -14.71
CA LEU A 122 27.32 -1.93 -14.28
C LEU A 122 26.53 -3.10 -14.89
N ALA A 123 25.56 -3.59 -14.13
CA ALA A 123 24.72 -4.71 -14.59
C ALA A 123 23.90 -4.32 -15.83
N ALA A 124 23.75 -5.25 -16.76
CA ALA A 124 23.00 -5.03 -18.01
C ALA A 124 21.53 -4.64 -17.78
N ASN A 125 20.94 -5.02 -16.64
CA ASN A 125 19.58 -4.67 -16.23
C ASN A 125 19.50 -3.47 -15.25
N ALA A 126 20.60 -2.72 -15.08
CA ALA A 126 20.56 -1.43 -14.40
C ALA A 126 19.72 -0.43 -15.21
N ALA A 127 18.91 0.36 -14.54
CA ALA A 127 18.14 1.42 -15.18
C ALA A 127 18.98 2.70 -15.32
N THR A 128 18.75 3.45 -16.38
CA THR A 128 19.39 4.75 -16.62
C THR A 128 18.34 5.76 -17.05
N ASP A 129 18.60 7.03 -16.76
CA ASP A 129 17.74 8.17 -17.13
C ASP A 129 17.94 8.63 -18.59
N VAL A 130 18.94 8.09 -19.28
CA VAL A 130 19.24 8.36 -20.67
C VAL A 130 19.18 7.08 -21.53
N ASP A 131 18.98 7.26 -22.83
CA ASP A 131 18.97 6.12 -23.76
C ASP A 131 20.37 5.49 -23.83
N ARG A 132 20.43 4.14 -23.78
CA ARG A 132 21.69 3.37 -23.89
C ARG A 132 22.40 3.57 -25.24
N ASP A 133 21.63 3.82 -26.30
CA ASP A 133 22.16 4.06 -27.63
C ASP A 133 22.62 5.52 -27.81
N GLN A 134 22.39 6.39 -26.82
CA GLN A 134 22.82 7.78 -26.89
C GLN A 134 24.35 7.87 -26.94
N PRO A 135 24.92 8.68 -27.87
CA PRO A 135 26.36 8.90 -27.93
C PRO A 135 26.92 9.58 -26.68
N VAL A 136 28.05 9.08 -26.19
CA VAL A 136 28.78 9.69 -25.08
C VAL A 136 29.43 10.98 -25.55
N THR A 137 29.09 12.09 -24.89
CA THR A 137 29.66 13.41 -25.11
C THR A 137 30.46 13.89 -23.90
N GLU A 138 31.38 14.84 -24.12
CA GLU A 138 32.13 15.47 -23.02
C GLU A 138 31.18 16.10 -22.00
N GLY A 139 31.41 15.84 -20.72
CA GLY A 139 30.57 16.35 -19.62
C GLY A 139 29.21 15.66 -19.49
N LEU A 140 28.97 14.53 -20.17
CA LEU A 140 27.77 13.76 -19.99
C LEU A 140 27.65 13.31 -18.55
N ASN A 141 26.45 13.48 -17.99
CA ASN A 141 26.07 12.93 -16.68
C ASN A 141 24.97 11.87 -16.87
N VAL A 142 25.20 10.69 -16.37
CA VAL A 142 24.28 9.54 -16.45
C VAL A 142 23.90 9.09 -15.05
N ASP A 143 22.62 9.13 -14.74
CA ASP A 143 22.08 8.61 -13.47
C ASP A 143 21.68 7.14 -13.65
N VAL A 144 22.29 6.28 -12.87
CA VAL A 144 22.12 4.82 -12.95
C VAL A 144 21.59 4.27 -11.65
N THR A 145 20.51 3.52 -11.74
CA THR A 145 19.94 2.76 -10.63
C THR A 145 20.31 1.28 -10.78
N THR A 146 21.02 0.73 -9.80
CA THR A 146 21.38 -0.69 -9.82
C THR A 146 20.21 -1.57 -9.45
N PRO A 147 20.12 -2.79 -10.03
CA PRO A 147 19.08 -3.74 -9.65
C PRO A 147 19.26 -4.21 -8.21
N LYS A 148 18.20 -4.18 -7.43
CA LYS A 148 18.16 -4.61 -6.03
C LYS A 148 17.18 -5.75 -5.87
N ILE A 149 17.55 -6.75 -5.07
CA ILE A 149 16.66 -7.84 -4.71
C ILE A 149 15.78 -7.35 -3.56
N VAL A 150 14.47 -7.47 -3.75
CA VAL A 150 13.45 -7.08 -2.77
C VAL A 150 12.42 -8.20 -2.63
N ALA A 151 11.76 -8.26 -1.47
CA ALA A 151 10.61 -9.12 -1.24
C ALA A 151 9.33 -8.28 -1.26
N ILE A 152 8.36 -8.68 -2.05
CA ILE A 152 7.02 -8.09 -2.09
C ILE A 152 6.05 -9.12 -1.54
N ASN A 153 5.41 -8.80 -0.43
CA ASN A 153 4.32 -9.56 0.14
C ASN A 153 3.00 -8.87 -0.23
N ASP A 154 2.28 -9.43 -1.17
CA ASP A 154 0.99 -8.93 -1.64
C ASP A 154 -0.13 -9.84 -1.13
N GLY A 155 -0.89 -9.36 -0.17
CA GLY A 155 -2.01 -10.10 0.40
C GLY A 155 -1.61 -11.44 1.02
N GLY A 156 -0.38 -11.55 1.53
CA GLY A 156 0.18 -12.80 2.08
C GLY A 156 1.02 -13.62 1.09
N ASN A 157 1.04 -13.26 -0.20
CA ASN A 157 1.86 -13.92 -1.21
C ASN A 157 3.22 -13.24 -1.33
N VAL A 158 4.28 -13.92 -0.95
CA VAL A 158 5.64 -13.37 -0.99
C VAL A 158 6.32 -13.70 -2.31
N THR A 159 6.77 -12.66 -3.02
CA THR A 159 7.54 -12.77 -4.26
C THR A 159 8.87 -12.05 -4.10
N TYR A 160 9.97 -12.72 -4.48
CA TYR A 160 11.28 -12.10 -4.57
C TYR A 160 11.52 -11.62 -6.00
N THR A 161 11.95 -10.40 -6.14
CA THR A 161 12.22 -9.79 -7.45
C THR A 161 13.49 -8.97 -7.43
N SER A 162 14.17 -8.90 -8.57
CA SER A 162 15.28 -7.98 -8.81
C SER A 162 14.81 -6.86 -9.72
N ALA A 163 14.85 -5.64 -9.25
CA ALA A 163 14.41 -4.45 -9.99
C ALA A 163 15.34 -3.26 -9.78
N ALA A 164 15.51 -2.48 -10.84
CA ALA A 164 16.28 -1.24 -10.82
C ALA A 164 15.35 -0.02 -10.75
N ALA A 165 14.51 0.00 -9.71
CA ALA A 165 13.59 1.08 -9.44
C ALA A 165 14.15 2.05 -8.38
N LYS A 166 13.91 3.35 -8.55
CA LYS A 166 14.35 4.38 -7.60
C LYS A 166 13.49 4.39 -6.35
N THR A 167 12.16 4.30 -6.52
CA THR A 167 11.18 4.36 -5.44
C THR A 167 10.36 3.08 -5.34
N VAL A 168 9.71 2.88 -4.20
CA VAL A 168 8.77 1.77 -4.00
C VAL A 168 7.59 1.87 -4.96
N GLY A 169 7.10 3.09 -5.23
CA GLY A 169 6.03 3.32 -6.19
C GLY A 169 6.40 2.88 -7.60
N ASP A 170 7.61 3.25 -8.07
CA ASP A 170 8.13 2.84 -9.39
C ASP A 170 8.24 1.31 -9.48
N LEU A 171 8.75 0.68 -8.41
CA LEU A 171 8.87 -0.77 -8.32
C LEU A 171 7.51 -1.48 -8.44
N LEU A 172 6.51 -1.02 -7.66
CA LEU A 172 5.18 -1.63 -7.68
C LEU A 172 4.51 -1.44 -9.04
N ALA A 173 4.67 -0.25 -9.66
CA ALA A 173 4.15 0.03 -10.99
C ALA A 173 4.83 -0.85 -12.06
N GLU A 174 6.15 -1.01 -12.03
CA GLU A 174 6.91 -1.89 -12.94
C GLU A 174 6.43 -3.35 -12.84
N ARG A 175 6.06 -3.80 -11.63
CA ARG A 175 5.55 -5.15 -11.38
C ARG A 175 4.06 -5.30 -11.63
N GLY A 176 3.36 -4.24 -12.01
CA GLY A 176 1.92 -4.26 -12.25
C GLY A 176 1.10 -4.48 -10.99
N VAL A 177 1.66 -4.18 -9.82
CA VAL A 177 0.95 -4.26 -8.54
C VAL A 177 0.08 -3.02 -8.39
N THR A 178 -1.22 -3.21 -8.50
CA THR A 178 -2.22 -2.17 -8.28
C THR A 178 -2.78 -2.27 -6.87
N PHE A 179 -3.13 -1.15 -6.26
CA PHE A 179 -3.74 -1.08 -4.93
C PHE A 179 -4.70 0.12 -4.87
N ASP A 180 -5.59 0.11 -3.91
CA ASP A 180 -6.57 1.18 -3.72
C ASP A 180 -6.30 1.99 -2.44
N SER A 181 -7.19 2.93 -2.13
CA SER A 181 -7.06 3.82 -0.96
C SER A 181 -7.27 3.11 0.38
N ASN A 182 -7.83 1.91 0.39
CA ASN A 182 -8.07 1.14 1.61
C ASN A 182 -6.89 0.23 1.92
N ASP A 183 -6.15 -0.18 0.89
CA ASP A 183 -4.99 -1.05 1.03
C ASP A 183 -3.90 -0.40 1.90
N ARG A 184 -3.19 -1.20 2.66
CA ARG A 184 -2.18 -0.72 3.60
C ARG A 184 -0.79 -1.14 3.14
N LEU A 185 0.06 -0.14 2.91
CA LEU A 185 1.46 -0.37 2.57
C LEU A 185 2.35 -0.06 3.79
N ASN A 186 3.29 -0.94 4.11
CA ASN A 186 4.19 -0.77 5.25
C ASN A 186 5.30 0.26 5.05
N VAL A 187 5.50 0.71 3.81
CA VAL A 187 6.51 1.70 3.40
C VAL A 187 5.88 2.77 2.53
N ALA A 188 6.43 3.97 2.53
CA ALA A 188 5.94 5.06 1.68
C ALA A 188 6.27 4.80 0.20
N LEU A 189 5.42 5.26 -0.72
CA LEU A 189 5.62 5.07 -2.16
C LEU A 189 6.85 5.80 -2.70
N ASP A 190 7.21 6.92 -2.10
CA ASP A 190 8.39 7.74 -2.43
C ASP A 190 9.67 7.26 -1.72
N ALA A 191 9.57 6.24 -0.87
CA ALA A 191 10.74 5.68 -0.21
C ALA A 191 11.70 5.06 -1.23
N PRO A 192 13.03 5.29 -1.09
CA PRO A 192 14.03 4.70 -1.97
C PRO A 192 14.08 3.18 -1.77
N VAL A 193 14.21 2.45 -2.89
CA VAL A 193 14.36 0.99 -2.86
C VAL A 193 15.78 0.65 -2.38
N THR A 194 15.85 -0.16 -1.33
CA THR A 194 17.12 -0.64 -0.74
C THR A 194 17.28 -2.17 -0.93
N PRO A 195 18.51 -2.68 -0.95
CA PRO A 195 18.74 -4.12 -1.04
C PRO A 195 18.07 -4.88 0.11
N ASN A 196 17.44 -6.01 -0.21
CA ASN A 196 16.69 -6.87 0.73
C ASN A 196 15.51 -6.18 1.42
N MET A 197 15.00 -5.10 0.86
CA MET A 197 13.80 -4.42 1.36
C MET A 197 12.61 -5.37 1.34
N GLN A 198 11.80 -5.31 2.40
CA GLN A 198 10.55 -6.05 2.51
C GLN A 198 9.37 -5.09 2.40
N ILE A 199 8.62 -5.22 1.34
CA ILE A 199 7.43 -4.42 1.04
C ILE A 199 6.23 -5.30 1.32
N THR A 200 5.36 -4.87 2.26
CA THR A 200 4.12 -5.56 2.58
C THR A 200 2.95 -4.70 2.16
N LEU A 201 2.12 -5.25 1.32
CA LEU A 201 0.86 -4.69 0.88
C LEU A 201 -0.28 -5.54 1.43
N ASP A 202 -0.96 -5.04 2.46
CA ASP A 202 -2.15 -5.67 2.99
C ASP A 202 -3.36 -5.25 2.16
N ARG A 203 -4.05 -6.23 1.60
CA ARG A 203 -5.28 -6.03 0.83
C ARG A 203 -6.44 -5.82 1.77
N VAL A 204 -7.06 -4.64 1.72
CA VAL A 204 -8.15 -4.26 2.61
C VAL A 204 -9.45 -4.11 1.85
N GLU A 205 -10.41 -4.98 2.16
CA GLU A 205 -11.76 -4.95 1.61
C GLU A 205 -12.76 -4.49 2.68
N LEU A 206 -13.67 -3.60 2.32
CA LEU A 206 -14.75 -3.15 3.19
C LEU A 206 -16.06 -3.81 2.77
N LEU A 207 -16.43 -4.88 3.46
CA LEU A 207 -17.71 -5.53 3.28
C LEU A 207 -18.81 -4.74 3.97
N LYS A 208 -19.95 -4.57 3.29
CA LYS A 208 -21.12 -3.85 3.80
C LYS A 208 -22.29 -4.80 3.87
N ASP A 209 -22.80 -5.00 5.07
CA ASP A 209 -23.99 -5.79 5.33
C ASP A 209 -25.12 -4.93 5.86
N ARG A 210 -26.36 -5.25 5.48
CA ARG A 210 -27.58 -4.58 5.93
C ARG A 210 -28.48 -5.59 6.60
N GLU A 211 -28.81 -5.31 7.82
CA GLU A 211 -29.69 -6.14 8.62
C GLU A 211 -30.86 -5.32 9.17
N ILE A 212 -32.03 -5.91 9.21
CA ILE A 212 -33.19 -5.34 9.90
C ILE A 212 -33.29 -6.06 11.24
N MET A 213 -33.25 -5.30 12.32
CA MET A 213 -33.36 -5.79 13.69
C MET A 213 -34.67 -5.31 14.30
N ASP A 214 -35.34 -6.23 15.01
CA ASP A 214 -36.49 -5.86 15.82
C ASP A 214 -36.07 -5.03 17.03
N VAL A 215 -36.84 -3.99 17.31
CA VAL A 215 -36.66 -3.11 18.46
C VAL A 215 -37.87 -3.23 19.35
N LYS A 216 -37.63 -3.48 20.65
CA LYS A 216 -38.68 -3.46 21.67
C LYS A 216 -38.68 -2.12 22.40
N ALA A 217 -39.88 -1.55 22.61
CA ALA A 217 -40.06 -0.46 23.55
C ALA A 217 -40.23 -1.04 24.97
N PRO A 218 -39.72 -0.37 26.01
CA PRO A 218 -39.95 -0.78 27.39
C PRO A 218 -41.46 -0.74 27.70
N ALA A 219 -41.98 -1.77 28.41
CA ALA A 219 -43.38 -1.82 28.79
C ALA A 219 -43.78 -0.63 29.68
N GLU A 220 -44.98 -0.10 29.45
CA GLU A 220 -45.58 0.96 30.27
C GLU A 220 -46.48 0.27 31.29
N TYR A 221 -46.29 0.61 32.59
CA TYR A 221 -47.11 0.11 33.67
C TYR A 221 -48.08 1.21 34.13
N VAL A 222 -49.34 0.87 34.22
CA VAL A 222 -50.41 1.77 34.68
C VAL A 222 -51.09 1.15 35.90
N ASP A 223 -51.14 1.87 37.02
CA ASP A 223 -51.82 1.43 38.20
C ASP A 223 -53.34 1.39 37.97
N ASP A 224 -53.96 0.25 38.28
CA ASP A 224 -55.39 0.02 38.10
C ASP A 224 -56.07 -0.33 39.46
N PRO A 225 -56.92 0.57 39.97
CA PRO A 225 -57.58 0.37 41.25
C PRO A 225 -58.75 -0.66 41.19
N GLU A 226 -59.11 -1.14 39.98
CA GLU A 226 -60.15 -2.16 39.82
C GLU A 226 -59.57 -3.58 39.86
N LEU A 227 -58.26 -3.73 39.57
CA LEU A 227 -57.57 -5.00 39.67
C LEU A 227 -57.02 -5.25 41.06
N GLU A 228 -57.01 -6.52 41.47
CA GLU A 228 -56.46 -6.92 42.76
C GLU A 228 -54.95 -6.70 42.84
N GLU A 229 -54.45 -6.26 44.00
CA GLU A 229 -53.02 -6.06 44.24
C GLU A 229 -52.24 -7.34 43.92
N GLY A 230 -51.15 -7.19 43.06
CA GLY A 230 -50.33 -8.30 42.62
C GLY A 230 -50.80 -8.96 41.32
N THR A 231 -51.89 -8.51 40.71
CA THR A 231 -52.32 -8.97 39.39
C THR A 231 -51.81 -8.01 38.32
N GLU A 232 -51.40 -8.56 37.19
CA GLU A 232 -51.01 -7.76 36.00
C GLU A 232 -51.86 -8.22 34.81
N GLU A 233 -52.42 -7.25 34.08
CA GLU A 233 -53.21 -7.50 32.89
C GLU A 233 -52.65 -6.70 31.70
N VAL A 234 -52.31 -7.41 30.61
CA VAL A 234 -51.87 -6.74 29.37
C VAL A 234 -53.06 -6.15 28.66
N ARG A 235 -53.22 -4.83 28.65
CA ARG A 235 -54.31 -4.12 27.99
C ARG A 235 -54.00 -3.80 26.53
N LYS A 236 -52.71 -3.57 26.22
CA LYS A 236 -52.22 -3.43 24.86
C LYS A 236 -50.98 -4.28 24.69
N GLU A 237 -50.95 -5.07 23.62
CA GLU A 237 -49.76 -5.85 23.25
C GLU A 237 -48.67 -4.95 22.70
N GLU A 238 -47.38 -5.36 22.87
CA GLU A 238 -46.27 -4.70 22.25
C GLU A 238 -46.37 -4.79 20.72
N VAL A 239 -45.92 -3.75 20.02
CA VAL A 239 -45.68 -3.79 18.59
C VAL A 239 -44.19 -3.57 18.38
N LEU A 240 -43.52 -4.54 17.81
CA LEU A 240 -42.11 -4.45 17.49
C LEU A 240 -41.85 -3.32 16.46
N GLY A 241 -40.92 -2.47 16.77
CA GLY A 241 -40.31 -1.56 15.83
C GLY A 241 -39.26 -2.27 14.99
N GLU A 242 -38.78 -1.60 13.96
CA GLU A 242 -37.73 -2.08 13.10
C GLU A 242 -36.62 -1.06 13.02
N LYS A 243 -35.37 -1.53 13.14
CA LYS A 243 -34.16 -0.73 12.99
C LYS A 243 -33.31 -1.31 11.91
N GLN A 244 -33.04 -0.54 10.86
CA GLN A 244 -32.08 -0.90 9.84
C GLN A 244 -30.67 -0.58 10.35
N VAL A 245 -29.81 -1.59 10.37
CA VAL A 245 -28.40 -1.50 10.77
C VAL A 245 -27.52 -1.80 9.57
N VAL A 246 -26.59 -0.92 9.28
CA VAL A 246 -25.54 -1.16 8.29
C VAL A 246 -24.26 -1.46 9.05
N ARG A 247 -23.75 -2.68 8.87
CA ARG A 247 -22.46 -3.11 9.40
C ARG A 247 -21.41 -3.03 8.34
N HIS A 248 -20.23 -2.55 8.70
CA HIS A 248 -19.04 -2.65 7.90
C HIS A 248 -18.08 -3.63 8.56
N THR A 249 -17.57 -4.57 7.76
CA THR A 249 -16.51 -5.49 8.18
C THR A 249 -15.28 -5.18 7.35
N VAL A 250 -14.20 -4.81 8.03
CA VAL A 250 -12.88 -4.64 7.43
C VAL A 250 -12.25 -6.03 7.32
N VAL A 251 -11.95 -6.43 6.10
CA VAL A 251 -11.30 -7.71 5.81
C VAL A 251 -9.90 -7.41 5.31
N VAL A 252 -8.88 -7.93 5.98
CA VAL A 252 -7.47 -7.76 5.63
C VAL A 252 -6.91 -9.08 5.15
N ASN A 253 -6.40 -9.11 3.93
CA ASN A 253 -5.86 -10.33 3.31
C ASN A 253 -6.82 -11.52 3.37
N GLY A 254 -8.14 -11.26 3.21
CA GLY A 254 -9.19 -12.26 3.27
C GLY A 254 -9.62 -12.67 4.68
N VAL A 255 -9.05 -12.08 5.74
CA VAL A 255 -9.39 -12.35 7.14
C VAL A 255 -10.15 -11.17 7.74
N PRO A 256 -11.33 -11.35 8.33
CA PRO A 256 -12.03 -10.28 9.04
C PRO A 256 -11.19 -9.76 10.22
N GLU A 257 -10.91 -8.46 10.24
CA GLU A 257 -10.14 -7.80 11.29
C GLU A 257 -11.06 -7.08 12.28
N GLU A 258 -12.03 -6.32 11.76
CA GLU A 258 -12.92 -5.51 12.57
C GLU A 258 -14.32 -5.46 11.95
N THR A 259 -15.36 -5.45 12.81
CA THR A 259 -16.74 -5.22 12.39
C THR A 259 -17.35 -4.13 13.26
N PHE A 260 -17.91 -3.10 12.64
CA PHE A 260 -18.55 -1.99 13.34
C PHE A 260 -19.86 -1.57 12.67
N ILE A 261 -20.73 -0.92 13.46
CA ILE A 261 -21.98 -0.35 12.94
C ILE A 261 -21.68 1.01 12.33
N ALA A 262 -21.78 1.11 11.00
CA ALA A 262 -21.55 2.35 10.28
C ALA A 262 -22.75 3.30 10.35
N SER A 263 -23.98 2.76 10.34
CA SER A 263 -25.20 3.52 10.53
C SER A 263 -26.31 2.64 11.08
N ALA A 264 -27.22 3.26 11.83
CA ALA A 264 -28.42 2.62 12.32
C ALA A 264 -29.54 3.66 12.39
N HIS A 265 -30.71 3.36 11.82
CA HIS A 265 -31.86 4.23 11.87
C HIS A 265 -33.15 3.42 12.01
N GLU A 266 -34.10 3.93 12.75
CA GLU A 266 -35.40 3.29 12.91
C GLU A 266 -36.23 3.49 11.63
N THR A 267 -36.74 2.39 11.10
CA THR A 267 -37.62 2.35 9.95
C THR A 267 -39.08 2.24 10.34
N LYS A 268 -39.32 1.68 11.56
CA LYS A 268 -40.64 1.55 12.15
C LYS A 268 -40.52 1.73 13.66
N GLU A 269 -41.38 2.59 14.22
CA GLU A 269 -41.41 2.88 15.64
C GLU A 269 -41.97 1.70 16.44
N ALA A 270 -41.27 1.35 17.55
CA ALA A 270 -41.74 0.36 18.49
C ALA A 270 -42.83 0.96 19.36
N ARG A 271 -43.89 0.17 19.67
CA ARG A 271 -44.91 0.57 20.63
C ARG A 271 -44.82 -0.30 21.85
N PRO A 272 -44.82 0.26 23.08
CA PRO A 272 -44.75 -0.49 24.30
C PRO A 272 -46.02 -1.33 24.56
N ALA A 273 -45.86 -2.44 25.23
CA ALA A 273 -46.99 -3.09 25.91
C ALA A 273 -47.50 -2.16 27.02
N VAL A 274 -48.80 -2.01 27.16
CA VAL A 274 -49.42 -1.33 28.33
C VAL A 274 -49.96 -2.40 29.26
N ILE A 275 -49.32 -2.47 30.43
CA ILE A 275 -49.65 -3.47 31.47
C ILE A 275 -50.31 -2.75 32.65
N HIS A 276 -51.56 -3.10 32.93
CA HIS A 276 -52.26 -2.61 34.10
C HIS A 276 -51.86 -3.44 35.32
N ARG A 277 -51.38 -2.77 36.36
CA ARG A 277 -50.99 -3.41 37.63
C ARG A 277 -52.02 -3.12 38.70
N GLY A 278 -52.59 -4.18 39.26
CA GLY A 278 -53.62 -4.07 40.29
C GLY A 278 -53.11 -3.38 41.55
N THR A 279 -53.89 -2.41 42.05
CA THR A 279 -53.63 -1.70 43.30
C THR A 279 -54.76 -1.88 44.32
N LYS A 280 -55.84 -2.61 43.96
CA LYS A 280 -56.97 -2.90 44.84
C LYS A 280 -56.53 -3.85 45.94
N LYS A 281 -56.37 -3.30 47.13
CA LYS A 281 -56.09 -4.15 48.29
C LYS A 281 -57.28 -5.07 48.53
N ALA A 282 -56.98 -6.36 48.71
CA ALA A 282 -57.96 -7.34 49.13
C ALA A 282 -58.70 -6.77 50.35
N ALA A 283 -60.02 -6.73 50.28
CA ALA A 283 -60.81 -6.39 51.48
C ALA A 283 -60.36 -7.34 52.59
N LYS A 284 -59.79 -6.77 53.65
CA LYS A 284 -59.58 -7.60 54.87
C LYS A 284 -60.89 -8.24 55.20
N SER A 285 -60.95 -9.57 55.03
CA SER A 285 -62.14 -10.30 55.61
C SER A 285 -62.12 -10.00 57.07
N GLU A 286 -63.12 -9.27 57.54
CA GLU A 286 -63.37 -9.07 58.95
C GLU A 286 -63.89 -10.34 59.62
N GLN A 287 -63.57 -11.52 59.10
CA GLN A 287 -63.66 -12.77 59.78
C GLN A 287 -62.48 -12.85 60.75
N GLY A 288 -62.48 -11.91 61.66
CA GLY A 288 -61.76 -12.06 62.89
C GLY A 288 -62.26 -13.30 63.60
N ASN A 289 -61.40 -13.92 64.37
CA ASN A 289 -61.59 -15.02 65.21
C ASN A 289 -63.10 -15.31 65.48
N THR A 290 -63.62 -16.34 64.87
CA THR A 290 -65.06 -16.71 64.91
C THR A 290 -65.58 -17.02 66.29
N GLY A 291 -64.74 -16.93 67.34
CA GLY A 291 -65.15 -17.24 68.71
C GLY A 291 -65.57 -18.70 68.93
N ALA A 292 -65.31 -19.53 67.95
CA ALA A 292 -65.53 -20.95 68.08
C ALA A 292 -64.67 -21.50 69.24
N ALA A 293 -65.30 -22.09 70.20
CA ALA A 293 -64.63 -22.69 71.35
C ALA A 293 -63.61 -23.72 70.80
N ALA A 294 -62.38 -23.67 71.30
CA ALA A 294 -61.38 -24.68 70.98
C ALA A 294 -61.97 -26.10 71.31
N PRO A 295 -61.78 -27.10 70.41
CA PRO A 295 -62.18 -28.42 70.70
C PRO A 295 -61.50 -28.86 72.00
N SER A 296 -62.27 -29.33 72.96
CA SER A 296 -61.75 -29.83 74.27
C SER A 296 -60.96 -31.13 73.99
N VAL A 297 -59.64 -31.02 74.00
CA VAL A 297 -58.75 -32.20 73.95
C VAL A 297 -58.46 -32.59 75.36
N ALA A 298 -58.98 -33.82 75.74
CA ALA A 298 -58.74 -34.38 77.05
C ALA A 298 -57.27 -34.84 77.13
N GLY A 299 -56.47 -34.11 77.95
CA GLY A 299 -55.18 -34.55 78.42
C GLY A 299 -53.97 -34.15 77.51
N GLY A 300 -53.13 -33.27 77.95
CA GLY A 300 -51.82 -32.69 77.46
C GLY A 300 -51.09 -33.45 76.36
N SER A 301 -51.58 -33.31 75.13
CA SER A 301 -50.93 -33.86 73.94
C SER A 301 -49.79 -32.98 73.48
N VAL A 302 -48.87 -33.55 72.68
CA VAL A 302 -47.79 -32.78 72.03
C VAL A 302 -48.39 -31.62 71.24
N TRP A 303 -49.56 -31.73 70.71
CA TRP A 303 -50.29 -30.72 69.98
C TRP A 303 -50.68 -29.50 70.80
N ASP A 304 -51.05 -29.71 72.09
CA ASP A 304 -51.33 -28.61 73.00
C ASP A 304 -50.10 -27.81 73.32
N THR A 305 -48.94 -28.44 73.37
CA THR A 305 -47.68 -27.77 73.57
C THR A 305 -47.30 -26.91 72.30
N ILE A 306 -47.56 -27.44 71.13
CA ILE A 306 -47.36 -26.73 69.88
C ILE A 306 -48.31 -25.53 69.78
N ALA A 307 -49.59 -25.75 70.04
CA ALA A 307 -50.59 -24.69 70.08
C ALA A 307 -50.23 -23.59 71.09
N GLN A 308 -49.68 -23.95 72.24
CA GLN A 308 -49.23 -23.01 73.28
C GLN A 308 -48.06 -22.18 72.78
N CYS A 309 -47.13 -22.79 72.05
CA CYS A 309 -45.96 -22.04 71.47
C CYS A 309 -46.36 -21.10 70.30
N GLU A 310 -47.26 -21.58 69.45
CA GLU A 310 -47.59 -20.89 68.20
C GLU A 310 -48.71 -19.87 68.38
N SER A 311 -49.65 -20.08 69.23
CA SER A 311 -50.84 -19.26 69.38
C SER A 311 -51.20 -18.92 70.83
N GLY A 312 -50.31 -19.18 71.78
CA GLY A 312 -50.62 -19.04 73.20
C GLY A 312 -51.76 -19.98 73.71
N GLY A 313 -51.94 -21.12 73.06
CA GLY A 313 -52.99 -22.12 73.38
C GLY A 313 -54.33 -21.82 72.71
N ASN A 314 -54.43 -20.85 71.87
CA ASN A 314 -55.65 -20.49 71.15
C ASN A 314 -55.69 -21.19 69.77
N TRP A 315 -56.40 -22.28 69.66
CA TRP A 315 -56.61 -23.08 68.47
C TRP A 315 -57.40 -22.36 67.35
N ALA A 316 -58.12 -21.28 67.69
CA ALA A 316 -58.95 -20.56 66.75
C ALA A 316 -58.32 -19.19 66.31
N ILE A 317 -57.03 -18.99 66.58
CA ILE A 317 -56.41 -17.71 66.25
C ILE A 317 -56.21 -17.65 64.74
N ASP A 318 -56.66 -16.56 64.13
CA ASP A 318 -56.37 -16.15 62.75
C ASP A 318 -55.61 -14.84 62.81
N THR A 319 -54.34 -14.89 62.36
CA THR A 319 -53.45 -13.68 62.32
C THR A 319 -53.64 -12.84 61.04
N GLY A 320 -54.56 -13.23 60.15
CA GLY A 320 -54.87 -12.55 58.90
C GLY A 320 -53.78 -12.68 57.84
N ASN A 321 -52.83 -13.58 58.03
CA ASN A 321 -51.77 -13.91 57.07
C ASN A 321 -52.06 -15.20 56.28
N GLY A 322 -53.26 -15.70 56.32
CA GLY A 322 -53.71 -16.93 55.63
C GLY A 322 -53.34 -18.22 56.28
N PHE A 323 -52.77 -18.21 57.52
CA PHE A 323 -52.46 -19.40 58.32
C PHE A 323 -53.34 -19.42 59.54
N GLN A 324 -54.03 -20.55 59.75
CA GLN A 324 -54.79 -20.82 60.94
C GLN A 324 -54.13 -21.92 61.74
N ALA A 325 -54.16 -21.85 63.01
CA ALA A 325 -53.52 -22.84 63.90
C ALA A 325 -53.97 -24.29 63.65
N VAL A 326 -55.12 -24.46 63.00
CA VAL A 326 -55.69 -25.79 62.66
C VAL A 326 -55.03 -26.42 61.40
N SER A 327 -54.31 -25.66 60.61
CA SER A 327 -53.70 -26.14 59.36
C SER A 327 -52.54 -27.13 59.56
N TYR A 328 -52.02 -27.20 60.79
CA TYR A 328 -50.91 -28.10 61.13
C TYR A 328 -51.31 -29.57 61.48
N THR A 329 -52.59 -29.90 61.40
CA THR A 329 -53.04 -31.24 61.72
C THR A 329 -53.17 -32.21 60.55
N HIS A 330 -52.69 -31.79 59.35
CA HIS A 330 -52.66 -32.61 58.17
C HIS A 330 -51.25 -32.90 57.70
N LEU A 331 -50.57 -33.76 58.34
CA LEU A 331 -49.48 -34.59 57.85
C LEU A 331 -49.80 -36.05 58.07
#